data_702ec34a4daab5ccf93b9679a5755736
#
_entry.id   702ec34a4daab5ccf93b9679a5755736
#
_cell.length_a   1.000
_cell.length_b   1.000
_cell.length_c   1.000
_cell.angle_alpha   90.00
_cell.angle_beta   90.00
_cell.angle_gamma   90.00
#
_symmetry.space_group_name_H-M   'P 1'
#
loop_
_entity.id
_entity.type
_entity.pdbx_description
1 polymer ?
#
loop_
_entity_poly.entity_id
_entity_poly.type
_entity_poly.pdbx_seq_one_letter_code
_entity_poly.pdbx_strand_id
1 'polypeptide(L)'
;MAQAKAKNAQILTTDRGGPLRLALGGVLLALAVGVFIGFILPAGLAHSPQLHKGYDLYNAAIPIGLIAFFLRSLLYKVFLPAPPASEGVGLGDSFPVLSFVFCGVVFGLAIIWGLAMGGGKEYGKLLRDSGYNVDYGTKYGSGASVLNFGIYGLFIVLYYVLIGAKWNAATLGCVFCMVCCCFKGSHPANVWPIMVGYVAASFVAKFVCGLTGAEHTLMANAQAIVIGLCFANGLSPVSGAYGWLAGVVFGMIHYTF
;
A
#
# COMPACT_ATOMS: atom_id res chain seq x y z
N MET A 1 44.43 -3.00 -14.05
CA MET A 1 43.02 -2.57 -14.19
C MET A 1 42.60 -2.32 -15.65
N ALA A 2 43.38 -1.66 -16.50
CA ALA A 2 43.08 -1.40 -17.91
C ALA A 2 42.87 -2.66 -18.77
N GLN A 3 43.70 -3.70 -18.59
CA GLN A 3 43.60 -4.95 -19.34
C GLN A 3 42.36 -5.78 -19.01
N ALA A 4 41.88 -5.74 -17.75
CA ALA A 4 40.65 -6.41 -17.36
C ALA A 4 39.40 -5.72 -17.96
N LYS A 5 39.42 -4.37 -18.06
CA LYS A 5 38.36 -3.59 -18.74
C LYS A 5 38.31 -3.85 -20.24
N ALA A 6 39.49 -3.97 -20.89
CA ALA A 6 39.58 -4.29 -22.32
C ALA A 6 39.09 -5.71 -22.62
N LYS A 7 39.41 -6.69 -21.77
CA LYS A 7 38.97 -8.08 -21.93
C LYS A 7 37.42 -8.22 -21.75
N ASN A 8 36.84 -7.49 -20.80
CA ASN A 8 35.38 -7.44 -20.62
C ASN A 8 34.68 -6.73 -21.80
N ALA A 9 35.26 -5.67 -22.35
CA ALA A 9 34.71 -5.00 -23.52
C ALA A 9 34.76 -5.89 -24.79
N GLN A 10 35.81 -6.71 -24.93
CA GLN A 10 35.98 -7.62 -26.06
C GLN A 10 35.02 -8.82 -26.01
N ILE A 11 34.64 -9.29 -24.81
CA ILE A 11 33.62 -10.35 -24.63
C ILE A 11 32.23 -9.86 -25.02
N LEU A 12 31.95 -8.57 -24.82
CA LEU A 12 30.65 -7.96 -25.17
C LEU A 12 30.46 -7.69 -26.66
N THR A 13 31.55 -7.67 -27.46
CA THR A 13 31.46 -7.32 -28.87
C THR A 13 31.47 -8.53 -29.83
N THR A 14 31.73 -9.75 -29.33
CA THR A 14 31.91 -10.94 -30.19
C THR A 14 30.67 -11.80 -30.33
N ASP A 15 29.64 -11.65 -29.46
CA ASP A 15 28.40 -12.41 -29.57
C ASP A 15 27.21 -11.49 -29.89
N ARG A 16 26.98 -11.27 -31.20
CA ARG A 16 25.82 -10.51 -31.72
C ARG A 16 24.47 -11.14 -31.31
N GLY A 17 24.45 -12.38 -30.82
CA GLY A 17 23.26 -13.05 -30.29
C GLY A 17 23.08 -12.90 -28.79
N GLY A 18 24.09 -12.48 -28.04
CA GLY A 18 24.06 -12.41 -26.57
C GLY A 18 22.96 -11.53 -26.00
N PRO A 19 22.83 -10.27 -26.42
CA PRO A 19 21.78 -9.38 -25.90
C PRO A 19 20.36 -9.88 -26.23
N LEU A 20 20.16 -10.40 -27.44
CA LEU A 20 18.86 -10.94 -27.87
C LEU A 20 18.48 -12.22 -27.11
N ARG A 21 19.43 -13.12 -26.88
CA ARG A 21 19.23 -14.34 -26.10
C ARG A 21 18.93 -14.02 -24.62
N LEU A 22 19.62 -13.05 -24.03
CA LEU A 22 19.35 -12.58 -22.67
C LEU A 22 17.97 -11.93 -22.58
N ALA A 23 17.59 -11.10 -23.53
CA ALA A 23 16.26 -10.49 -23.58
C ALA A 23 15.18 -11.55 -23.75
N LEU A 24 15.35 -12.50 -24.66
CA LEU A 24 14.40 -13.61 -24.88
C LEU A 24 14.29 -14.50 -23.65
N GLY A 25 15.41 -14.85 -23.01
CA GLY A 25 15.43 -15.60 -21.74
C GLY A 25 14.69 -14.87 -20.62
N GLY A 26 14.88 -13.56 -20.49
CA GLY A 26 14.15 -12.71 -19.55
C GLY A 26 12.63 -12.70 -19.79
N VAL A 27 12.23 -12.57 -21.05
CA VAL A 27 10.80 -12.62 -21.45
C VAL A 27 10.19 -13.98 -21.15
N LEU A 28 10.88 -15.07 -21.51
CA LEU A 28 10.39 -16.42 -21.24
C LEU A 28 10.28 -16.71 -19.75
N LEU A 29 11.24 -16.26 -18.93
CA LEU A 29 11.17 -16.35 -17.48
C LEU A 29 10.01 -15.54 -16.91
N ALA A 30 9.81 -14.32 -17.37
CA ALA A 30 8.69 -13.48 -16.94
C ALA A 30 7.34 -14.12 -17.28
N LEU A 31 7.19 -14.70 -18.48
CA LEU A 31 6.00 -15.42 -18.88
C LEU A 31 5.77 -16.67 -18.00
N ALA A 32 6.80 -17.46 -17.76
CA ALA A 32 6.70 -18.65 -16.91
C ALA A 32 6.29 -18.30 -15.47
N VAL A 33 6.90 -17.25 -14.89
CA VAL A 33 6.55 -16.74 -13.57
C VAL A 33 5.13 -16.16 -13.55
N GLY A 34 4.73 -15.43 -14.58
CA GLY A 34 3.39 -14.90 -14.71
C GLY A 34 2.30 -15.96 -14.78
N VAL A 35 2.52 -17.01 -15.58
CA VAL A 35 1.62 -18.19 -15.67
C VAL A 35 1.55 -18.92 -14.33
N PHE A 36 2.69 -19.14 -13.67
CA PHE A 36 2.74 -19.77 -12.36
C PHE A 36 1.95 -18.99 -11.31
N ILE A 37 2.15 -17.66 -11.24
CA ILE A 37 1.38 -16.79 -10.33
C ILE A 37 -0.11 -16.85 -10.66
N GLY A 38 -0.47 -16.72 -11.94
CA GLY A 38 -1.86 -16.79 -12.40
C GLY A 38 -2.56 -18.08 -12.07
N PHE A 39 -1.81 -19.20 -12.00
CA PHE A 39 -2.35 -20.52 -11.63
C PHE A 39 -2.53 -20.68 -10.11
N ILE A 40 -1.58 -20.19 -9.30
CA ILE A 40 -1.60 -20.37 -7.83
C ILE A 40 -2.43 -19.31 -7.12
N LEU A 41 -2.44 -18.09 -7.62
CA LEU A 41 -3.09 -16.96 -6.96
C LEU A 41 -4.58 -17.16 -6.68
N PRO A 42 -5.40 -17.72 -7.60
CA PRO A 42 -6.82 -17.96 -7.35
C PRO A 42 -7.06 -18.88 -6.14
N ALA A 43 -6.25 -19.93 -5.98
CA ALA A 43 -6.33 -20.81 -4.82
C ALA A 43 -5.97 -20.06 -3.52
N GLY A 44 -4.91 -19.25 -3.55
CA GLY A 44 -4.53 -18.38 -2.41
C GLY A 44 -5.64 -17.41 -2.03
N LEU A 45 -6.26 -16.76 -3.01
CA LEU A 45 -7.37 -15.83 -2.82
C LEU A 45 -8.61 -16.49 -2.20
N ALA A 46 -8.92 -17.73 -2.60
CA ALA A 46 -10.05 -18.48 -2.06
C ALA A 46 -9.87 -18.85 -0.57
N HIS A 47 -8.63 -19.04 -0.13
CA HIS A 47 -8.33 -19.41 1.26
C HIS A 47 -8.01 -18.20 2.16
N SER A 48 -7.62 -17.05 1.60
CA SER A 48 -7.24 -15.86 2.34
C SER A 48 -8.31 -15.38 3.32
N PRO A 49 -9.63 -15.32 2.99
CA PRO A 49 -10.67 -14.91 3.93
C PRO A 49 -10.74 -15.77 5.19
N GLN A 50 -10.32 -17.03 5.11
CA GLN A 50 -10.29 -17.93 6.27
C GLN A 50 -9.17 -17.55 7.27
N LEU A 51 -8.09 -16.95 6.78
CA LEU A 51 -6.97 -16.49 7.61
C LEU A 51 -7.30 -15.21 8.35
N HIS A 52 -7.78 -14.19 7.65
CA HIS A 52 -8.07 -12.88 8.25
C HIS A 52 -9.51 -12.71 8.73
N LYS A 53 -10.39 -13.68 8.50
CA LYS A 53 -11.80 -13.73 8.96
C LYS A 53 -12.64 -12.51 8.55
N GLY A 54 -12.27 -11.81 7.47
CA GLY A 54 -12.94 -10.58 7.01
C GLY A 54 -12.42 -9.28 7.63
N TYR A 55 -11.40 -9.34 8.48
CA TYR A 55 -10.82 -8.14 9.13
C TYR A 55 -9.75 -7.44 8.31
N ASP A 56 -9.32 -8.01 7.20
CA ASP A 56 -8.41 -7.37 6.25
C ASP A 56 -9.12 -7.13 4.92
N LEU A 57 -9.23 -5.87 4.52
CA LEU A 57 -9.87 -5.47 3.28
C LEU A 57 -9.00 -5.75 2.04
N TYR A 58 -7.68 -5.91 2.23
CA TYR A 58 -6.73 -6.31 1.18
C TYR A 58 -6.60 -7.82 1.08
N ASN A 59 -7.70 -8.52 0.91
CA ASN A 59 -7.77 -9.99 0.84
C ASN A 59 -6.64 -10.65 0.02
N ALA A 60 -6.16 -10.00 -1.03
CA ALA A 60 -5.09 -10.49 -1.89
C ALA A 60 -3.67 -10.28 -1.32
N ALA A 61 -3.48 -9.40 -0.34
CA ALA A 61 -2.15 -9.02 0.15
C ALA A 61 -1.39 -10.21 0.75
N ILE A 62 -2.06 -11.05 1.54
CA ILE A 62 -1.45 -12.22 2.17
C ILE A 62 -0.95 -13.23 1.13
N PRO A 63 -1.79 -13.76 0.22
CA PRO A 63 -1.32 -14.74 -0.76
C PRO A 63 -0.30 -14.15 -1.75
N ILE A 64 -0.46 -12.91 -2.18
CA ILE A 64 0.51 -12.24 -3.07
C ILE A 64 1.86 -12.09 -2.36
N GLY A 65 1.86 -11.64 -1.11
CA GLY A 65 3.07 -11.47 -0.33
C GLY A 65 3.82 -12.78 -0.12
N LEU A 66 3.13 -13.86 0.22
CA LEU A 66 3.71 -15.19 0.37
C LEU A 66 4.28 -15.73 -0.96
N ILE A 67 3.53 -15.63 -2.05
CA ILE A 67 3.99 -16.04 -3.38
C ILE A 67 5.24 -15.25 -3.78
N ALA A 68 5.24 -13.93 -3.60
CA ALA A 68 6.37 -13.07 -3.91
C ALA A 68 7.61 -13.43 -3.08
N PHE A 69 7.44 -13.69 -1.78
CA PHE A 69 8.52 -14.11 -0.89
C PHE A 69 9.16 -15.43 -1.35
N PHE A 70 8.34 -16.46 -1.62
CA PHE A 70 8.85 -17.75 -2.08
C PHE A 70 9.48 -17.66 -3.46
N LEU A 71 8.86 -16.96 -4.41
CA LEU A 71 9.43 -16.76 -5.74
C LEU A 71 10.74 -16.02 -5.70
N ARG A 72 10.84 -14.93 -4.93
CA ARG A 72 12.09 -14.19 -4.75
C ARG A 72 13.18 -15.10 -4.18
N SER A 73 12.85 -15.88 -3.14
CA SER A 73 13.81 -16.80 -2.54
C SER A 73 14.26 -17.87 -3.54
N LEU A 74 13.33 -18.48 -4.26
CA LEU A 74 13.63 -19.51 -5.25
C LEU A 74 14.49 -18.95 -6.39
N LEU A 75 14.08 -17.83 -6.98
CA LEU A 75 14.77 -17.25 -8.13
C LEU A 75 16.21 -16.85 -7.77
N TYR A 76 16.42 -16.13 -6.68
CA TYR A 76 17.73 -15.56 -6.35
C TYR A 76 18.63 -16.47 -5.52
N LYS A 77 18.11 -17.51 -4.89
CA LYS A 77 18.96 -18.51 -4.20
C LYS A 77 19.28 -19.72 -5.06
N VAL A 78 18.47 -20.02 -6.05
CA VAL A 78 18.62 -21.25 -6.84
C VAL A 78 19.01 -20.96 -8.30
N PHE A 79 18.36 -19.99 -8.96
CA PHE A 79 18.47 -19.83 -10.40
C PHE A 79 19.22 -18.59 -10.87
N LEU A 80 19.23 -17.51 -10.10
CA LEU A 80 19.81 -16.24 -10.51
C LEU A 80 20.93 -15.81 -9.56
N PRO A 81 21.88 -14.96 -10.04
CA PRO A 81 22.83 -14.30 -9.16
C PRO A 81 22.08 -13.41 -8.15
N ALA A 82 22.79 -12.96 -7.12
CA ALA A 82 22.21 -12.08 -6.09
C ALA A 82 21.35 -10.96 -6.71
N PRO A 83 20.21 -10.62 -6.09
CA PRO A 83 19.37 -9.54 -6.59
C PRO A 83 20.22 -8.28 -6.73
N PRO A 84 19.98 -7.45 -7.76
CA PRO A 84 20.64 -6.17 -7.86
C PRO A 84 20.43 -5.44 -6.54
N ALA A 85 21.47 -4.79 -6.04
CA ALA A 85 21.32 -3.89 -4.90
C ALA A 85 20.12 -3.00 -5.21
N SER A 86 19.18 -2.91 -4.30
CA SER A 86 18.07 -1.97 -4.44
C SER A 86 18.71 -0.57 -4.39
N GLU A 87 19.19 -0.11 -5.51
CA GLU A 87 19.35 1.32 -5.69
C GLU A 87 17.98 1.88 -5.40
N GLY A 88 17.87 2.67 -4.34
CA GLY A 88 16.60 3.23 -3.94
C GLY A 88 15.97 3.84 -5.18
N VAL A 89 14.90 3.23 -5.67
CA VAL A 89 14.19 3.76 -6.84
C VAL A 89 13.93 5.20 -6.47
N GLY A 90 14.58 6.13 -7.15
CA GLY A 90 14.36 7.54 -6.93
C GLY A 90 12.86 7.75 -7.08
N LEU A 91 12.17 8.02 -5.96
CA LEU A 91 10.70 8.12 -5.93
C LEU A 91 10.19 9.36 -6.69
N GLY A 92 11.03 9.86 -7.60
CA GLY A 92 10.77 11.03 -8.42
C GLY A 92 10.80 12.33 -7.64
N ASP A 93 10.65 13.41 -8.36
CA ASP A 93 10.53 14.74 -7.79
C ASP A 93 9.21 14.91 -7.03
N SER A 94 9.23 15.77 -6.03
CA SER A 94 8.02 16.12 -5.30
C SER A 94 7.15 17.06 -6.13
N PHE A 95 5.87 16.75 -6.25
CA PHE A 95 4.89 17.57 -7.01
C PHE A 95 3.61 17.85 -6.19
N PRO A 96 3.75 18.54 -5.03
CA PRO A 96 2.63 18.73 -4.11
C PRO A 96 1.45 19.48 -4.73
N VAL A 97 1.71 20.55 -5.49
CA VAL A 97 0.64 21.34 -6.11
C VAL A 97 -0.22 20.50 -7.04
N LEU A 98 0.40 19.71 -7.93
CA LEU A 98 -0.31 18.84 -8.84
C LEU A 98 -1.13 17.80 -8.06
N SER A 99 -0.53 17.20 -7.01
CA SER A 99 -1.22 16.21 -6.17
C SER A 99 -2.44 16.79 -5.47
N PHE A 100 -2.32 17.99 -4.89
CA PHE A 100 -3.43 18.65 -4.21
C PHE A 100 -4.55 19.05 -5.17
N VAL A 101 -4.21 19.61 -6.33
CA VAL A 101 -5.21 19.97 -7.34
C VAL A 101 -5.93 18.72 -7.82
N PHE A 102 -5.18 17.66 -8.15
CA PHE A 102 -5.75 16.39 -8.63
C PHE A 102 -6.66 15.74 -7.57
N CYS A 103 -6.19 15.56 -6.35
CA CYS A 103 -6.99 15.01 -5.25
C CYS A 103 -8.20 15.90 -4.93
N GLY A 104 -8.01 17.22 -4.89
CA GLY A 104 -9.08 18.16 -4.64
C GLY A 104 -10.20 18.10 -5.67
N VAL A 105 -9.85 18.00 -6.95
CA VAL A 105 -10.83 17.85 -8.03
C VAL A 105 -11.53 16.51 -7.95
N VAL A 106 -10.78 15.39 -7.87
CA VAL A 106 -11.38 14.05 -7.87
C VAL A 106 -12.28 13.84 -6.66
N PHE A 107 -11.79 14.13 -5.46
CA PHE A 107 -12.57 13.90 -4.23
C PHE A 107 -13.66 14.97 -4.03
N GLY A 108 -13.42 16.23 -4.46
CA GLY A 108 -14.42 17.27 -4.45
C GLY A 108 -15.61 16.96 -5.36
N LEU A 109 -15.34 16.50 -6.60
CA LEU A 109 -16.40 16.07 -7.50
C LEU A 109 -17.15 14.85 -6.97
N ALA A 110 -16.46 13.91 -6.33
CA ALA A 110 -17.10 12.76 -5.70
C ALA A 110 -18.04 13.17 -4.55
N ILE A 111 -17.65 14.15 -3.73
CA ILE A 111 -18.53 14.69 -2.67
C ILE A 111 -19.78 15.31 -3.28
N ILE A 112 -19.61 16.20 -4.28
CA ILE A 112 -20.74 16.86 -4.95
C ILE A 112 -21.67 15.83 -5.55
N TRP A 113 -21.12 14.83 -6.26
CA TRP A 113 -21.89 13.77 -6.89
C TRP A 113 -22.60 12.88 -5.86
N GLY A 114 -21.92 12.46 -4.81
CA GLY A 114 -22.49 11.66 -3.72
C GLY A 114 -23.64 12.37 -3.01
N LEU A 115 -23.52 13.67 -2.79
CA LEU A 115 -24.60 14.51 -2.24
C LEU A 115 -25.77 14.64 -3.22
N ALA A 116 -25.51 14.86 -4.50
CA ALA A 116 -26.54 14.92 -5.54
C ALA A 116 -27.34 13.62 -5.66
N MET A 117 -26.69 12.46 -5.41
CA MET A 117 -27.32 11.14 -5.33
C MET A 117 -28.08 10.90 -4.01
N GLY A 118 -28.17 11.90 -3.12
CA GLY A 118 -28.86 11.76 -1.83
C GLY A 118 -28.06 11.02 -0.74
N GLY A 119 -26.77 10.82 -0.94
CA GLY A 119 -25.92 10.04 -0.04
C GLY A 119 -25.80 10.60 1.38
N GLY A 120 -26.01 11.91 1.58
CA GLY A 120 -25.93 12.54 2.90
C GLY A 120 -26.89 11.95 3.95
N LYS A 121 -28.02 11.41 3.53
CA LYS A 121 -29.02 10.81 4.47
C LYS A 121 -28.50 9.55 5.16
N GLU A 122 -27.75 8.72 4.43
CA GLU A 122 -27.27 7.43 4.93
C GLU A 122 -25.80 7.50 5.42
N TYR A 123 -25.07 8.56 5.07
CA TYR A 123 -23.64 8.70 5.38
C TYR A 123 -23.36 8.67 6.90
N GLY A 124 -24.23 9.29 7.71
CA GLY A 124 -24.09 9.22 9.17
C GLY A 124 -24.22 7.81 9.76
N LYS A 125 -24.99 6.94 9.11
CA LYS A 125 -25.09 5.52 9.49
C LYS A 125 -23.86 4.74 9.03
N LEU A 126 -23.37 5.04 7.82
CA LEU A 126 -22.13 4.46 7.29
C LEU A 126 -20.94 4.71 8.22
N LEU A 127 -20.77 5.93 8.74
CA LEU A 127 -19.68 6.28 9.66
C LEU A 127 -19.71 5.54 11.00
N ARG A 128 -20.83 4.91 11.35
CA ARG A 128 -20.99 4.11 12.57
C ARG A 128 -20.85 2.61 12.31
N ASP A 129 -20.68 2.22 11.06
CA ASP A 129 -20.47 0.82 10.70
C ASP A 129 -19.07 0.36 11.14
N SER A 130 -18.93 -0.88 11.53
CA SER A 130 -17.62 -1.45 11.85
C SER A 130 -16.72 -1.60 10.62
N GLY A 131 -17.30 -1.70 9.44
CA GLY A 131 -16.58 -2.03 8.22
C GLY A 131 -16.29 -3.52 8.05
N TYR A 132 -16.75 -4.35 8.99
CA TYR A 132 -16.53 -5.79 8.93
C TYR A 132 -17.46 -6.47 7.93
N ASN A 133 -16.88 -7.15 6.95
CA ASN A 133 -17.56 -7.96 5.95
C ASN A 133 -18.77 -7.26 5.31
N VAL A 134 -18.62 -6.00 4.91
CA VAL A 134 -19.69 -5.15 4.40
C VAL A 134 -19.40 -4.66 2.99
N ASP A 135 -20.47 -4.43 2.23
CA ASP A 135 -20.45 -3.67 0.99
C ASP A 135 -21.32 -2.43 1.19
N TYR A 136 -20.69 -1.27 1.21
CA TYR A 136 -21.39 -0.01 1.48
C TYR A 136 -22.34 0.39 0.37
N GLY A 137 -22.04 0.03 -0.88
CA GLY A 137 -22.93 0.28 -2.02
C GLY A 137 -24.26 -0.43 -1.88
N THR A 138 -24.21 -1.69 -1.46
CA THR A 138 -25.41 -2.51 -1.22
C THR A 138 -26.14 -2.10 0.05
N LYS A 139 -25.42 -1.78 1.13
CA LYS A 139 -26.03 -1.52 2.45
C LYS A 139 -26.56 -0.11 2.62
N TYR A 140 -25.85 0.90 2.11
CA TYR A 140 -26.15 2.33 2.30
C TYR A 140 -26.45 3.06 1.00
N GLY A 141 -26.37 2.36 -0.13
CA GLY A 141 -26.59 2.92 -1.45
C GLY A 141 -25.34 3.59 -2.06
N SER A 142 -25.38 3.70 -3.39
CA SER A 142 -24.25 4.24 -4.17
C SER A 142 -23.91 5.69 -3.80
N GLY A 143 -24.92 6.52 -3.48
CA GLY A 143 -24.72 7.91 -3.10
C GLY A 143 -23.87 8.06 -1.84
N ALA A 144 -24.15 7.27 -0.79
CA ALA A 144 -23.37 7.29 0.45
C ALA A 144 -21.95 6.75 0.24
N SER A 145 -21.78 5.73 -0.60
CA SER A 145 -20.48 5.16 -0.93
C SER A 145 -19.60 6.14 -1.71
N VAL A 146 -20.16 6.84 -2.70
CA VAL A 146 -19.44 7.86 -3.48
C VAL A 146 -19.12 9.07 -2.58
N LEU A 147 -20.01 9.45 -1.69
CA LEU A 147 -19.76 10.49 -0.70
C LEU A 147 -18.60 10.08 0.23
N ASN A 148 -18.59 8.82 0.70
CA ASN A 148 -17.50 8.28 1.51
C ASN A 148 -16.17 8.30 0.75
N PHE A 149 -16.16 7.92 -0.52
CA PHE A 149 -14.96 7.99 -1.36
C PHE A 149 -14.35 9.41 -1.36
N GLY A 150 -15.17 10.43 -1.55
CA GLY A 150 -14.71 11.82 -1.57
C GLY A 150 -14.21 12.30 -0.21
N ILE A 151 -15.01 12.12 0.85
CA ILE A 151 -14.66 12.58 2.21
C ILE A 151 -13.47 11.81 2.75
N TYR A 152 -13.44 10.50 2.58
CA TYR A 152 -12.34 9.67 3.04
C TYR A 152 -11.04 9.97 2.27
N GLY A 153 -11.11 10.21 0.95
CA GLY A 153 -9.96 10.63 0.17
C GLY A 153 -9.36 11.95 0.67
N LEU A 154 -10.17 12.97 0.93
CA LEU A 154 -9.70 14.23 1.53
C LEU A 154 -9.16 14.04 2.94
N PHE A 155 -9.73 13.13 3.73
CA PHE A 155 -9.24 12.80 5.05
C PHE A 155 -7.82 12.20 5.01
N ILE A 156 -7.55 11.28 4.05
CA ILE A 156 -6.20 10.73 3.84
C ILE A 156 -5.22 11.83 3.42
N VAL A 157 -5.61 12.69 2.49
CA VAL A 157 -4.79 13.83 2.04
C VAL A 157 -4.45 14.74 3.23
N LEU A 158 -5.45 15.09 4.07
CA LEU A 158 -5.24 15.89 5.27
C LEU A 158 -4.24 15.23 6.23
N TYR A 159 -4.38 13.92 6.46
CA TYR A 159 -3.45 13.19 7.32
C TYR A 159 -2.01 13.27 6.78
N TYR A 160 -1.81 13.05 5.47
CA TYR A 160 -0.47 13.13 4.87
C TYR A 160 0.13 14.53 4.92
N VAL A 161 -0.70 15.58 4.85
CA VAL A 161 -0.25 16.97 5.09
C VAL A 161 0.17 17.15 6.54
N LEU A 162 -0.62 16.64 7.50
CA LEU A 162 -0.35 16.81 8.93
C LEU A 162 0.95 16.13 9.39
N ILE A 163 1.26 14.96 8.84
CA ILE A 163 2.52 14.27 9.15
C ILE A 163 3.71 14.80 8.35
N GLY A 164 3.50 15.70 7.39
CA GLY A 164 4.56 16.22 6.51
C GLY A 164 5.08 15.20 5.51
N ALA A 165 4.23 14.33 4.99
CA ALA A 165 4.62 13.35 3.98
C ALA A 165 5.10 14.01 2.68
N LYS A 166 6.11 13.44 2.04
CA LYS A 166 6.60 13.90 0.74
C LYS A 166 5.60 13.52 -0.36
N TRP A 167 5.18 14.49 -1.16
CA TRP A 167 4.22 14.31 -2.24
C TRP A 167 4.91 13.91 -3.54
N ASN A 168 4.91 12.63 -3.83
CA ASN A 168 5.47 12.03 -5.05
C ASN A 168 4.50 10.97 -5.59
N ALA A 169 4.89 10.28 -6.67
CA ALA A 169 4.06 9.25 -7.30
C ALA A 169 3.65 8.13 -6.33
N ALA A 170 4.56 7.69 -5.44
CA ALA A 170 4.25 6.63 -4.48
C ALA A 170 3.24 7.09 -3.43
N THR A 171 3.40 8.30 -2.86
CA THR A 171 2.44 8.86 -1.90
C THR A 171 1.06 9.04 -2.53
N LEU A 172 1.01 9.58 -3.76
CA LEU A 172 -0.25 9.72 -4.48
C LEU A 172 -0.91 8.36 -4.76
N GLY A 173 -0.11 7.36 -5.15
CA GLY A 173 -0.57 5.98 -5.31
C GLY A 173 -1.13 5.41 -4.01
N CYS A 174 -0.50 5.66 -2.86
CA CYS A 174 -0.99 5.24 -1.55
C CYS A 174 -2.34 5.88 -1.21
N VAL A 175 -2.56 7.17 -1.53
CA VAL A 175 -3.87 7.82 -1.33
C VAL A 175 -4.97 7.04 -2.05
N PHE A 176 -4.78 6.74 -3.34
CA PHE A 176 -5.79 6.04 -4.13
C PHE A 176 -5.94 4.57 -3.73
N CYS A 177 -4.86 3.90 -3.35
CA CYS A 177 -4.92 2.53 -2.84
C CYS A 177 -5.73 2.46 -1.53
N MET A 178 -5.49 3.36 -0.59
CA MET A 178 -6.24 3.43 0.67
C MET A 178 -7.72 3.74 0.43
N VAL A 179 -8.01 4.74 -0.40
CA VAL A 179 -9.38 5.17 -0.63
C VAL A 179 -10.23 4.11 -1.32
N CYS A 180 -9.65 3.20 -2.11
CA CYS A 180 -10.39 2.09 -2.72
C CYS A 180 -11.10 1.20 -1.69
N CYS A 181 -10.60 1.09 -0.47
CA CYS A 181 -11.23 0.35 0.61
C CYS A 181 -12.53 0.98 1.14
N CYS A 182 -12.85 2.22 0.74
CA CYS A 182 -14.04 2.96 1.15
C CYS A 182 -15.37 2.31 0.74
N PHE A 183 -15.35 1.43 -0.25
CA PHE A 183 -16.54 0.71 -0.70
C PHE A 183 -16.78 -0.58 0.09
N LYS A 184 -15.76 -1.09 0.77
CA LYS A 184 -15.75 -2.42 1.42
C LYS A 184 -15.55 -2.38 2.93
N GLY A 185 -15.49 -1.20 3.54
CA GLY A 185 -15.43 -1.15 4.99
C GLY A 185 -14.63 0.01 5.59
N SER A 186 -13.79 0.70 4.84
CA SER A 186 -13.02 1.85 5.36
C SER A 186 -13.83 3.15 5.28
N HIS A 187 -13.72 3.94 6.32
CA HIS A 187 -14.21 5.32 6.39
C HIS A 187 -13.40 6.11 7.44
N PRO A 188 -13.47 7.45 7.49
CA PRO A 188 -12.67 8.24 8.41
C PRO A 188 -12.75 7.77 9.87
N ALA A 189 -13.96 7.39 10.34
CA ALA A 189 -14.19 7.07 11.74
C ALA A 189 -13.55 5.74 12.22
N ASN A 190 -13.28 4.77 11.32
CA ASN A 190 -12.64 3.52 11.68
C ASN A 190 -11.16 3.43 11.27
N VAL A 191 -10.66 4.36 10.45
CA VAL A 191 -9.25 4.37 10.02
C VAL A 191 -8.38 5.29 10.88
N TRP A 192 -8.92 6.42 11.39
CA TRP A 192 -8.13 7.37 12.16
C TRP A 192 -7.35 6.74 13.34
N PRO A 193 -7.87 5.70 14.06
CA PRO A 193 -7.12 5.14 15.17
C PRO A 193 -5.84 4.43 14.71
N ILE A 194 -5.89 3.75 13.56
CA ILE A 194 -4.71 3.10 12.95
C ILE A 194 -3.67 4.15 12.58
N MET A 195 -4.11 5.26 11.97
CA MET A 195 -3.24 6.38 11.61
C MET A 195 -2.55 7.00 12.83
N VAL A 196 -3.30 7.18 13.93
CA VAL A 196 -2.75 7.64 15.22
C VAL A 196 -1.77 6.62 15.78
N GLY A 197 -2.04 5.32 15.66
CA GLY A 197 -1.14 4.24 16.06
C GLY A 197 0.22 4.34 15.36
N TYR A 198 0.25 4.63 14.08
CA TYR A 198 1.48 4.84 13.31
C TYR A 198 2.29 6.04 13.81
N VAL A 199 1.63 7.16 14.07
CA VAL A 199 2.29 8.35 14.64
C VAL A 199 2.84 8.03 16.04
N ALA A 200 2.03 7.43 16.90
CA ALA A 200 2.45 7.05 18.25
C ALA A 200 3.64 6.09 18.23
N ALA A 201 3.60 5.06 17.38
CA ALA A 201 4.71 4.11 17.23
C ALA A 201 6.01 4.78 16.77
N SER A 202 5.94 5.73 15.84
CA SER A 202 7.13 6.47 15.38
C SER A 202 7.79 7.28 16.50
N PHE A 203 6.99 7.89 17.39
CA PHE A 203 7.51 8.61 18.55
C PHE A 203 8.06 7.65 19.63
N VAL A 204 7.38 6.53 19.88
CA VAL A 204 7.87 5.50 20.81
C VAL A 204 9.20 4.92 20.31
N ALA A 205 9.29 4.58 19.04
CA ALA A 205 10.52 4.07 18.43
C ALA A 205 11.66 5.10 18.52
N LYS A 206 11.39 6.37 18.22
CA LYS A 206 12.37 7.45 18.37
C LYS A 206 12.84 7.60 19.82
N PHE A 207 11.94 7.52 20.79
CA PHE A 207 12.29 7.58 22.23
C PHE A 207 13.17 6.41 22.63
N VAL A 208 12.80 5.18 22.28
CA VAL A 208 13.56 3.97 22.60
C VAL A 208 14.95 4.01 21.96
N CYS A 209 15.04 4.39 20.68
CA CYS A 209 16.33 4.55 19.99
C CYS A 209 17.21 5.62 20.66
N GLY A 210 16.62 6.73 21.13
CA GLY A 210 17.35 7.75 21.89
C GLY A 210 17.92 7.23 23.22
N LEU A 211 17.24 6.30 23.90
CA LEU A 211 17.74 5.66 25.12
C LEU A 211 18.88 4.66 24.84
N THR A 212 18.85 3.99 23.70
CA THR A 212 19.83 2.95 23.33
C THR A 212 21.02 3.50 22.54
N GLY A 213 20.98 4.78 22.14
CA GLY A 213 21.97 5.39 21.26
C GLY A 213 21.87 4.94 19.79
N ALA A 214 20.77 4.26 19.40
CA ALA A 214 20.52 3.85 18.04
C ALA A 214 19.94 5.01 17.20
N GLU A 215 20.29 5.06 15.94
CA GLU A 215 19.68 6.01 14.99
C GLU A 215 18.25 5.57 14.63
N HIS A 216 17.31 6.50 14.71
CA HIS A 216 15.94 6.29 14.27
C HIS A 216 15.57 7.27 13.14
N THR A 217 15.44 6.75 11.94
CA THR A 217 15.18 7.54 10.72
C THR A 217 13.75 7.37 10.18
N LEU A 218 13.00 6.37 10.66
CA LEU A 218 11.68 6.02 10.13
C LEU A 218 10.55 6.69 10.91
N MET A 219 10.44 8.02 10.80
CA MET A 219 9.29 8.76 11.33
C MET A 219 8.03 8.51 10.48
N ALA A 220 6.85 8.86 11.00
CA ALA A 220 5.56 8.63 10.33
C ALA A 220 5.49 9.18 8.89
N ASN A 221 6.27 10.21 8.57
CA ASN A 221 6.37 10.81 7.23
C ASN A 221 7.41 10.14 6.31
N ALA A 222 8.19 9.19 6.80
CA ALA A 222 9.13 8.46 5.96
C ALA A 222 8.38 7.65 4.91
N GLN A 223 8.89 7.61 3.68
CA GLN A 223 8.19 7.00 2.55
C GLN A 223 7.83 5.52 2.79
N ALA A 224 8.71 4.75 3.43
CA ALA A 224 8.45 3.36 3.77
C ALA A 224 7.26 3.24 4.75
N ILE A 225 7.17 4.15 5.73
CA ILE A 225 6.09 4.17 6.72
C ILE A 225 4.75 4.61 6.09
N VAL A 226 4.78 5.57 5.15
CA VAL A 226 3.60 5.97 4.37
C VAL A 226 3.05 4.79 3.55
N ILE A 227 3.94 4.01 2.93
CA ILE A 227 3.56 2.78 2.20
C ILE A 227 3.03 1.71 3.16
N GLY A 228 3.69 1.50 4.31
CA GLY A 228 3.23 0.58 5.35
C GLY A 228 1.81 0.91 5.83
N LEU A 229 1.54 2.20 6.11
CA LEU A 229 0.20 2.66 6.50
C LEU A 229 -0.86 2.39 5.41
N CYS A 230 -0.48 2.48 4.14
CA CYS A 230 -1.39 2.14 3.05
C CYS A 230 -1.93 0.72 3.20
N PHE A 231 -1.10 -0.25 3.59
CA PHE A 231 -1.53 -1.62 3.85
C PHE A 231 -2.26 -1.77 5.19
N ALA A 232 -1.79 -1.10 6.24
CA ALA A 232 -2.47 -1.12 7.55
C ALA A 232 -3.91 -0.59 7.50
N ASN A 233 -4.22 0.28 6.55
CA ASN A 233 -5.57 0.76 6.30
C ASN A 233 -6.59 -0.39 6.07
N GLY A 234 -6.15 -1.50 5.51
CA GLY A 234 -6.98 -2.70 5.34
C GLY A 234 -7.51 -3.28 6.64
N LEU A 235 -6.87 -2.98 7.78
CA LEU A 235 -7.27 -3.41 9.12
C LEU A 235 -8.33 -2.51 9.76
N SER A 236 -8.89 -1.53 9.05
CA SER A 236 -9.93 -0.64 9.57
C SER A 236 -11.12 -1.35 10.19
N PRO A 237 -11.57 -2.55 9.73
CA PRO A 237 -12.64 -3.30 10.41
C PRO A 237 -12.29 -3.74 11.83
N VAL A 238 -11.01 -3.93 12.16
CA VAL A 238 -10.58 -4.24 13.53
C VAL A 238 -10.88 -3.07 14.46
N SER A 239 -10.53 -1.86 14.02
CA SER A 239 -10.83 -0.63 14.76
C SER A 239 -12.34 -0.41 14.90
N GLY A 240 -13.10 -0.63 13.83
CA GLY A 240 -14.54 -0.46 13.85
C GLY A 240 -15.29 -1.49 14.72
N ALA A 241 -14.81 -2.73 14.80
CA ALA A 241 -15.43 -3.79 15.57
C ALA A 241 -15.03 -3.79 17.04
N TYR A 242 -13.76 -3.49 17.35
CA TYR A 242 -13.19 -3.59 18.70
C TYR A 242 -12.89 -2.23 19.33
N GLY A 243 -13.20 -1.15 18.65
CA GLY A 243 -13.05 0.21 19.13
C GLY A 243 -11.69 0.85 18.81
N TRP A 244 -11.61 2.16 19.07
CA TRP A 244 -10.47 2.98 18.70
C TRP A 244 -9.14 2.52 19.32
N LEU A 245 -9.16 2.03 20.56
CA LEU A 245 -7.95 1.57 21.25
C LEU A 245 -7.33 0.36 20.53
N ALA A 246 -8.17 -0.60 20.11
CA ALA A 246 -7.71 -1.72 19.29
C ALA A 246 -7.06 -1.22 17.98
N GLY A 247 -7.69 -0.25 17.30
CA GLY A 247 -7.12 0.36 16.09
C GLY A 247 -5.76 0.99 16.33
N VAL A 248 -5.58 1.74 17.42
CA VAL A 248 -4.27 2.33 17.79
C VAL A 248 -3.23 1.23 18.03
N VAL A 249 -3.55 0.21 18.82
CA VAL A 249 -2.63 -0.89 19.12
C VAL A 249 -2.24 -1.65 17.86
N PHE A 250 -3.20 -1.99 17.00
CA PHE A 250 -2.91 -2.65 15.71
C PHE A 250 -2.10 -1.76 14.76
N GLY A 251 -2.37 -0.46 14.73
CA GLY A 251 -1.56 0.50 13.99
C GLY A 251 -0.12 0.55 14.50
N MET A 252 0.10 0.54 15.81
CA MET A 252 1.45 0.48 16.41
C MET A 252 2.17 -0.82 16.07
N ILE A 253 1.49 -1.96 16.17
CA ILE A 253 2.06 -3.27 15.83
C ILE A 253 2.45 -3.31 14.35
N HIS A 254 1.54 -2.89 13.47
CA HIS A 254 1.81 -2.92 12.02
C HIS A 254 2.94 -1.97 11.58
N TYR A 255 3.16 -0.87 12.31
CA TYR A 255 4.30 0.02 12.06
C TYR A 255 5.65 -0.69 12.22
N THR A 256 5.75 -1.73 13.07
CA THR A 256 6.99 -2.45 13.37
C THR A 256 7.36 -3.52 12.34
N PHE A 257 6.48 -3.84 11.41
CA PHE A 257 6.70 -4.80 10.32
C PHE A 257 7.01 -4.10 8.99
#